data_5c425c477700a2f7045545414d1de4e8
#
_entry.id   5c425c477700a2f7045545414d1de4e8
#
_cell.length_a   1.000
_cell.length_b   1.000
_cell.length_c   1.000
_cell.angle_alpha   90.00
_cell.angle_beta   90.00
_cell.angle_gamma   90.00
#
_symmetry.space_group_name_H-M   'P 1'
#
loop_
_entity.id
_entity.type
_entity.pdbx_description
1 polymer ?
#
loop_
_entity_poly.entity_id
_entity_poly.type
_entity_poly.pdbx_seq_one_letter_code
_entity_poly.pdbx_strand_id
1 'polypeptide(L)'
;DAKYGLADLRAKGIHLVLRFVCDTPRTKSHMDIPDWLYAKTQDGSWYDTRYGRGYSPDYANAAFRAAHHRVLCALAEHFGTDGFVTYVELGSLGHWGEWHIRSEDGFVPMPGEAVRDAYAADYEAAFPTAKLLMRRPFNFAARHGLGLYNDMTGEEADTREWLGWIAGGGWYG
;
A
#
# COMPACT_ATOMS: atom_id res chain seq x y z
N ASP A 1 -1.42 -11.08 17.16
CA ASP A 1 -2.30 -12.19 16.71
C ASP A 1 -3.44 -12.44 17.70
N ALA A 2 -3.17 -12.60 18.99
CA ALA A 2 -4.19 -12.89 20.01
C ALA A 2 -5.33 -11.84 20.01
N LYS A 3 -5.00 -10.55 19.87
CA LYS A 3 -5.99 -9.44 19.83
C LYS A 3 -7.03 -9.60 18.73
N TYR A 4 -6.68 -10.20 17.60
CA TYR A 4 -7.54 -10.35 16.44
C TYR A 4 -8.04 -11.76 16.21
N GLY A 5 -7.75 -12.69 17.12
CA GLY A 5 -8.19 -14.08 17.02
C GLY A 5 -7.64 -14.83 15.79
N LEU A 6 -6.44 -14.48 15.32
CA LEU A 6 -5.91 -15.02 14.06
C LEU A 6 -5.71 -16.54 14.11
N ALA A 7 -5.40 -17.09 15.28
CA ALA A 7 -5.31 -18.56 15.46
C ALA A 7 -6.66 -19.24 15.22
N ASP A 8 -7.75 -18.65 15.71
CA ASP A 8 -9.10 -19.18 15.53
C ASP A 8 -9.53 -19.10 14.06
N LEU A 9 -9.15 -18.01 13.36
CA LEU A 9 -9.42 -17.87 11.92
C LEU A 9 -8.68 -18.94 11.12
N ARG A 10 -7.42 -19.19 11.44
CA ARG A 10 -6.63 -20.28 10.81
C ARG A 10 -7.28 -21.65 11.05
N ALA A 11 -7.67 -21.95 12.29
CA ALA A 11 -8.31 -23.21 12.64
C ALA A 11 -9.63 -23.45 11.91
N LYS A 12 -10.31 -22.38 11.51
CA LYS A 12 -11.55 -22.42 10.71
C LYS A 12 -11.32 -22.44 9.21
N GLY A 13 -10.08 -22.43 8.74
CA GLY A 13 -9.74 -22.39 7.32
C GLY A 13 -10.03 -21.03 6.67
N ILE A 14 -10.13 -19.96 7.45
CA ILE A 14 -10.33 -18.59 6.94
C ILE A 14 -8.97 -18.01 6.59
N HIS A 15 -8.86 -17.40 5.42
CA HIS A 15 -7.66 -16.74 4.94
C HIS A 15 -7.70 -15.23 5.13
N LEU A 16 -6.53 -14.60 5.14
CA LEU A 16 -6.39 -13.15 5.23
C LEU A 16 -6.09 -12.53 3.87
N VAL A 17 -6.63 -11.32 3.69
CA VAL A 17 -6.12 -10.32 2.77
C VAL A 17 -5.33 -9.31 3.59
N LEU A 18 -4.05 -9.16 3.29
CA LEU A 18 -3.14 -8.27 4.02
C LEU A 18 -2.92 -6.97 3.23
N ARG A 19 -3.07 -5.82 3.88
CA ARG A 19 -2.65 -4.51 3.38
C ARG A 19 -1.80 -3.81 4.43
N PHE A 20 -0.59 -3.41 4.08
CA PHE A 20 0.27 -2.57 4.91
C PHE A 20 0.21 -1.12 4.43
N VAL A 21 -0.16 -0.20 5.31
CA VAL A 21 -0.42 1.21 4.96
C VAL A 21 0.47 2.14 5.77
N CYS A 22 1.04 3.17 5.12
CA CYS A 22 1.94 4.14 5.74
C CYS A 22 1.31 5.53 5.93
N ASP A 23 0.13 5.76 5.37
CA ASP A 23 -0.57 7.05 5.41
C ASP A 23 -2.08 6.84 5.30
N THR A 24 -2.82 7.16 6.37
CA THR A 24 -4.28 7.04 6.42
C THR A 24 -4.90 8.35 6.90
N PRO A 25 -5.54 9.16 6.03
CA PRO A 25 -6.27 10.35 6.45
C PRO A 25 -7.32 10.04 7.52
N ARG A 26 -7.32 10.81 8.63
CA ARG A 26 -8.26 10.64 9.76
C ARG A 26 -8.79 11.98 10.26
N THR A 27 -9.82 11.94 11.11
CA THR A 27 -10.41 13.14 11.71
C THR A 27 -9.41 13.94 12.56
N LYS A 28 -8.53 13.24 13.29
CA LYS A 28 -7.48 13.85 14.12
C LYS A 28 -6.13 13.74 13.42
N SER A 29 -5.33 14.79 13.52
CA SER A 29 -3.95 14.77 13.04
C SER A 29 -3.17 13.65 13.74
N HIS A 30 -2.46 12.86 12.95
CA HIS A 30 -1.68 11.72 13.41
C HIS A 30 -0.62 11.36 12.37
N MET A 31 0.20 10.39 12.69
CA MET A 31 1.24 9.84 11.82
C MET A 31 1.17 8.31 11.90
N ASP A 32 1.14 7.64 10.76
CA ASP A 32 1.09 6.17 10.71
C ASP A 32 2.49 5.53 10.67
N ILE A 33 3.54 6.32 10.43
CA ILE A 33 4.93 5.85 10.56
C ILE A 33 5.44 6.05 12.00
N PRO A 34 6.39 5.22 12.50
CA PRO A 34 6.88 5.35 13.85
C PRO A 34 7.77 6.60 14.05
N ASP A 35 7.72 7.18 15.25
CA ASP A 35 8.44 8.41 15.60
C ASP A 35 9.94 8.36 15.30
N TRP A 36 10.59 7.22 15.54
CA TRP A 36 12.01 7.07 15.22
C TRP A 36 12.31 7.18 13.73
N LEU A 37 11.37 6.75 12.85
CA LEU A 37 11.54 6.89 11.41
C LEU A 37 11.30 8.33 10.97
N TYR A 38 10.26 8.96 11.49
CA TYR A 38 10.01 10.39 11.27
C TYR A 38 11.21 11.24 11.69
N ALA A 39 11.75 11.01 12.90
CA ALA A 39 12.94 11.75 13.38
C ALA A 39 14.17 11.59 12.47
N LYS A 40 14.23 10.50 11.71
CA LYS A 40 15.34 10.21 10.79
C LYS A 40 15.13 10.82 9.41
N THR A 41 13.91 10.92 8.92
CA THR A 41 13.59 11.38 7.57
C THR A 41 13.26 12.86 7.52
N GLN A 42 12.26 13.32 8.26
CA GLN A 42 11.78 14.72 8.39
C GLN A 42 11.49 15.43 7.04
N ASP A 43 11.10 14.70 6.03
CA ASP A 43 11.00 15.15 4.64
C ASP A 43 9.63 14.97 3.98
N GLY A 44 8.66 14.46 4.74
CA GLY A 44 7.28 14.32 4.26
C GLY A 44 6.43 15.57 4.54
N SER A 45 5.15 15.45 4.29
CA SER A 45 4.18 16.55 4.43
C SER A 45 3.11 16.24 5.47
N TRP A 46 2.94 17.12 6.45
CA TRP A 46 1.72 17.15 7.26
C TRP A 46 0.60 17.76 6.46
N TYR A 47 -0.60 17.20 6.53
CA TYR A 47 -1.75 17.67 5.76
C TYR A 47 -3.04 17.78 6.57
N ASP A 48 -3.90 18.69 6.11
CA ASP A 48 -5.29 18.87 6.56
C ASP A 48 -6.16 19.10 5.32
N THR A 49 -6.84 18.07 4.88
CA THR A 49 -7.66 18.07 3.67
C THR A 49 -9.12 17.77 4.00
N ARG A 50 -10.01 17.90 3.02
CA ARG A 50 -11.42 17.50 3.17
C ARG A 50 -11.60 16.02 3.52
N TYR A 51 -10.61 15.18 3.24
CA TYR A 51 -10.64 13.75 3.53
C TYR A 51 -10.07 13.38 4.89
N GLY A 52 -9.38 14.33 5.54
CA GLY A 52 -8.78 14.11 6.85
C GLY A 52 -7.39 14.70 6.98
N ARG A 53 -6.78 14.39 8.12
CA ARG A 53 -5.47 14.90 8.55
C ARG A 53 -4.51 13.76 8.73
N GLY A 54 -3.22 14.01 8.48
CA GLY A 54 -2.20 13.01 8.67
C GLY A 54 -0.81 13.50 8.25
N TYR A 55 0.09 12.55 8.09
CA TYR A 55 1.44 12.77 7.60
C TYR A 55 1.71 11.85 6.41
N SER A 56 2.04 12.42 5.27
CA SER A 56 2.44 11.69 4.07
C SER A 56 3.97 11.69 3.97
N PRO A 57 4.65 10.55 4.08
CA PRO A 57 6.11 10.48 4.00
C PRO A 57 6.63 10.75 2.58
N ASP A 58 7.89 11.16 2.46
CA ASP A 58 8.60 11.07 1.17
C ASP A 58 8.97 9.61 0.89
N TYR A 59 8.23 8.98 0.01
CA TYR A 59 8.44 7.59 -0.37
C TYR A 59 9.76 7.37 -1.15
N ALA A 60 10.40 8.41 -1.69
CA ALA A 60 11.71 8.30 -2.34
C ALA A 60 12.87 8.29 -1.34
N ASN A 61 12.64 8.68 -0.09
CA ASN A 61 13.69 8.72 0.94
C ASN A 61 14.30 7.34 1.16
N ALA A 62 15.63 7.25 1.07
CA ALA A 62 16.35 5.98 1.18
C ALA A 62 16.20 5.31 2.56
N ALA A 63 16.13 6.10 3.65
CA ALA A 63 15.93 5.54 4.99
C ALA A 63 14.51 5.01 5.17
N PHE A 64 13.51 5.68 4.58
CA PHE A 64 12.14 5.22 4.56
C PHE A 64 12.03 3.90 3.79
N ARG A 65 12.57 3.83 2.58
CA ARG A 65 12.59 2.61 1.76
C ARG A 65 13.26 1.42 2.46
N ALA A 66 14.40 1.66 3.11
CA ALA A 66 15.07 0.62 3.87
C ALA A 66 14.24 0.14 5.08
N ALA A 67 13.47 1.02 5.73
CA ALA A 67 12.55 0.66 6.80
C ALA A 67 11.36 -0.14 6.25
N HIS A 68 10.80 0.28 5.12
CA HIS A 68 9.73 -0.42 4.42
C HIS A 68 10.12 -1.85 4.05
N HIS A 69 11.28 -2.02 3.40
CA HIS A 69 11.81 -3.35 3.08
C HIS A 69 11.89 -4.26 4.31
N ARG A 70 12.42 -3.75 5.44
CA ARG A 70 12.52 -4.55 6.68
C ARG A 70 11.16 -4.95 7.24
N VAL A 71 10.15 -4.06 7.20
CA VAL A 71 8.83 -4.41 7.71
C VAL A 71 8.13 -5.43 6.81
N LEU A 72 8.30 -5.35 5.49
CA LEU A 72 7.77 -6.39 4.59
C LEU A 72 8.42 -7.75 4.84
N CYS A 73 9.74 -7.81 5.04
CA CYS A 73 10.42 -9.05 5.42
C CYS A 73 9.86 -9.63 6.73
N ALA A 74 9.67 -8.79 7.75
CA ALA A 74 9.09 -9.24 9.02
C ALA A 74 7.63 -9.71 8.89
N LEU A 75 6.82 -9.03 8.07
CA LEU A 75 5.45 -9.46 7.79
C LEU A 75 5.43 -10.80 7.03
N ALA A 76 6.33 -10.97 6.06
CA ALA A 76 6.44 -12.20 5.30
C ALA A 76 6.91 -13.38 6.16
N GLU A 77 7.89 -13.16 7.04
CA GLU A 77 8.35 -14.16 8.01
C GLU A 77 7.21 -14.61 8.94
N HIS A 78 6.36 -13.68 9.35
CA HIS A 78 5.26 -13.97 10.28
C HIS A 78 4.02 -14.57 9.59
N PHE A 79 3.68 -14.12 8.38
CA PHE A 79 2.42 -14.45 7.70
C PHE A 79 2.59 -15.22 6.39
N GLY A 80 3.76 -15.21 5.78
CA GLY A 80 3.97 -15.62 4.40
C GLY A 80 4.23 -17.11 4.19
N THR A 81 4.35 -17.91 5.26
CA THR A 81 4.94 -19.26 5.16
C THR A 81 3.92 -20.40 5.06
N ASP A 82 2.67 -20.19 5.45
CA ASP A 82 1.67 -21.26 5.63
C ASP A 82 0.41 -21.11 4.76
N GLY A 83 0.39 -20.15 3.84
CA GLY A 83 -0.77 -19.88 2.98
C GLY A 83 -1.95 -19.21 3.67
N PHE A 84 -1.81 -18.79 4.93
CA PHE A 84 -2.86 -18.07 5.65
C PHE A 84 -3.17 -16.73 5.02
N VAL A 85 -2.15 -15.99 4.57
CA VAL A 85 -2.30 -14.80 3.72
C VAL A 85 -2.37 -15.26 2.27
N THR A 86 -3.56 -15.22 1.69
CA THR A 86 -3.80 -15.63 0.30
C THR A 86 -3.58 -14.47 -0.66
N TYR A 87 -3.98 -13.27 -0.26
CA TYR A 87 -3.83 -12.05 -1.05
C TYR A 87 -3.07 -10.99 -0.25
N VAL A 88 -2.20 -10.27 -0.95
CA VAL A 88 -1.53 -9.08 -0.41
C VAL A 88 -1.84 -7.91 -1.33
N GLU A 89 -2.52 -6.91 -0.79
CA GLU A 89 -2.71 -5.63 -1.46
C GLU A 89 -1.46 -4.77 -1.25
N LEU A 90 -0.87 -4.28 -2.33
CA LEU A 90 0.28 -3.39 -2.29
C LEU A 90 -0.15 -2.03 -1.72
N GLY A 91 -0.13 -1.91 -0.41
CA GLY A 91 -0.76 -0.81 0.34
C GLY A 91 0.20 0.29 0.81
N SER A 92 1.48 0.27 0.41
CA SER A 92 2.49 1.13 1.04
C SER A 92 2.51 2.57 0.55
N LEU A 93 2.10 2.83 -0.68
CA LEU A 93 2.25 4.14 -1.31
C LEU A 93 0.94 4.92 -1.34
N GLY A 94 1.04 6.21 -0.97
CA GLY A 94 -0.06 7.16 -1.06
C GLY A 94 -1.12 7.03 0.04
N HIS A 95 -2.13 7.88 -0.05
CA HIS A 95 -3.24 7.89 0.90
C HIS A 95 -3.96 6.54 0.89
N TRP A 96 -4.24 5.99 2.07
CA TRP A 96 -4.83 4.66 2.29
C TRP A 96 -4.07 3.50 1.63
N GLY A 97 -2.85 3.77 1.14
CA GLY A 97 -2.10 2.78 0.36
C GLY A 97 -2.65 2.56 -1.04
N GLU A 98 -3.36 3.52 -1.62
CA GLU A 98 -4.06 3.38 -2.91
C GLU A 98 -3.26 3.90 -4.10
N TRP A 99 -1.98 4.12 -3.93
CA TRP A 99 -1.07 4.54 -5.00
C TRP A 99 -1.46 5.88 -5.64
N HIS A 100 -1.92 6.82 -4.84
CA HIS A 100 -2.15 8.20 -5.26
C HIS A 100 -1.87 9.18 -4.13
N ILE A 101 -1.49 10.40 -4.50
CA ILE A 101 -1.32 11.55 -3.61
C ILE A 101 -1.96 12.75 -4.30
N ARG A 102 -2.61 13.61 -3.53
CA ARG A 102 -3.19 14.86 -4.03
C ARG A 102 -2.11 15.92 -4.17
N SER A 103 -1.39 15.91 -5.29
CA SER A 103 -0.25 16.82 -5.53
C SER A 103 -0.63 18.30 -5.50
N GLU A 104 -1.88 18.64 -5.81
CA GLU A 104 -2.40 20.02 -5.77
C GLU A 104 -2.44 20.62 -4.36
N ASP A 105 -2.39 19.83 -3.33
CA ASP A 105 -2.42 20.29 -1.92
C ASP A 105 -1.00 20.52 -1.34
N GLY A 106 0.04 20.53 -2.18
CA GLY A 106 1.43 20.83 -1.78
C GLY A 106 2.16 19.65 -1.12
N PHE A 107 1.68 18.44 -1.29
CA PHE A 107 2.34 17.24 -0.80
C PHE A 107 3.65 16.93 -1.53
N VAL A 108 4.53 16.19 -0.88
CA VAL A 108 5.59 15.48 -1.59
C VAL A 108 4.92 14.56 -2.60
N PRO A 109 5.24 14.70 -3.90
CA PRO A 109 4.55 13.95 -4.94
C PRO A 109 4.83 12.45 -4.86
N MET A 110 3.98 11.66 -5.53
CA MET A 110 4.28 10.24 -5.76
C MET A 110 5.67 10.10 -6.39
N PRO A 111 6.48 9.15 -5.94
CA PRO A 111 7.81 8.95 -6.51
C PRO A 111 7.72 8.48 -7.96
N GLY A 112 8.80 8.69 -8.73
CA GLY A 112 8.92 8.23 -10.11
C GLY A 112 8.84 6.70 -10.25
N GLU A 113 8.60 6.22 -11.48
CA GLU A 113 8.34 4.81 -11.79
C GLU A 113 9.39 3.86 -11.18
N ALA A 114 10.68 4.15 -11.33
CA ALA A 114 11.74 3.28 -10.80
C ALA A 114 11.66 3.07 -9.28
N VAL A 115 11.21 4.07 -8.52
CA VAL A 115 11.02 3.95 -7.08
C VAL A 115 9.73 3.17 -6.77
N ARG A 116 8.64 3.46 -7.49
CA ARG A 116 7.38 2.70 -7.35
C ARG A 116 7.58 1.22 -7.64
N ASP A 117 8.31 0.90 -8.73
CA ASP A 117 8.62 -0.47 -9.11
C ASP A 117 9.46 -1.19 -8.05
N ALA A 118 10.39 -0.48 -7.40
CA ALA A 118 11.17 -1.05 -6.31
C ALA A 118 10.30 -1.42 -5.09
N TYR A 119 9.27 -0.62 -4.75
CA TYR A 119 8.29 -0.99 -3.73
C TYR A 119 7.50 -2.24 -4.11
N ALA A 120 7.06 -2.33 -5.36
CA ALA A 120 6.31 -3.50 -5.83
C ALA A 120 7.20 -4.76 -5.86
N ALA A 121 8.47 -4.64 -6.26
CA ALA A 121 9.44 -5.74 -6.23
C ALA A 121 9.73 -6.23 -4.81
N ASP A 122 9.74 -5.33 -3.81
CA ASP A 122 9.86 -5.73 -2.40
C ASP A 122 8.70 -6.64 -1.97
N TYR A 123 7.47 -6.37 -2.42
CA TYR A 123 6.32 -7.25 -2.17
C TYR A 123 6.44 -8.60 -2.88
N GLU A 124 6.89 -8.63 -4.13
CA GLU A 124 7.11 -9.90 -4.86
C GLU A 124 8.15 -10.78 -4.16
N ALA A 125 9.24 -10.17 -3.72
CA ALA A 125 10.29 -10.89 -2.99
C ALA A 125 9.81 -11.40 -1.61
N ALA A 126 9.00 -10.59 -0.91
CA ALA A 126 8.52 -10.92 0.42
C ALA A 126 7.41 -11.99 0.42
N PHE A 127 6.51 -11.97 -0.57
CA PHE A 127 5.32 -12.82 -0.61
C PHE A 127 5.21 -13.66 -1.90
N PRO A 128 6.17 -14.56 -2.17
CA PRO A 128 6.23 -15.29 -3.44
C PRO A 128 5.06 -16.28 -3.67
N THR A 129 4.33 -16.63 -2.61
CA THR A 129 3.20 -17.59 -2.67
C THR A 129 1.83 -16.92 -2.61
N ALA A 130 1.74 -15.67 -2.18
CA ALA A 130 0.49 -14.92 -2.15
C ALA A 130 0.16 -14.31 -3.51
N LYS A 131 -1.12 -14.04 -3.75
CA LYS A 131 -1.55 -13.26 -4.91
C LYS A 131 -1.40 -11.78 -4.57
N LEU A 132 -0.57 -11.08 -5.34
CA LEU A 132 -0.34 -9.66 -5.18
C LEU A 132 -1.37 -8.86 -5.95
N LEU A 133 -1.95 -7.85 -5.32
CA LEU A 133 -3.01 -7.01 -5.87
C LEU A 133 -2.60 -5.54 -5.82
N MET A 134 -2.75 -4.84 -6.94
CA MET A 134 -2.48 -3.41 -7.05
C MET A 134 -3.79 -2.63 -7.22
N ARG A 135 -3.94 -1.49 -6.54
CA ARG A 135 -5.17 -0.68 -6.63
C ARG A 135 -5.31 0.01 -7.99
N ARG A 136 -4.19 0.39 -8.59
CA ARG A 136 -4.14 1.11 -9.85
C ARG A 136 -3.31 0.35 -10.88
N PRO A 137 -3.67 0.43 -12.18
CA PRO A 137 -3.03 -0.39 -13.22
C PRO A 137 -1.68 0.20 -13.69
N PHE A 138 -0.74 0.37 -12.75
CA PHE A 138 0.61 0.75 -13.13
C PHE A 138 1.26 -0.30 -14.03
N ASN A 139 2.21 0.12 -14.86
CA ASN A 139 2.92 -0.76 -15.82
C ASN A 139 3.55 -1.99 -15.13
N PHE A 140 4.00 -1.86 -13.89
CA PHE A 140 4.52 -2.97 -13.11
C PHE A 140 3.50 -4.11 -13.00
N ALA A 141 2.24 -3.82 -12.70
CA ALA A 141 1.20 -4.83 -12.56
C ALA A 141 1.05 -5.67 -13.85
N ALA A 142 1.02 -5.02 -15.00
CA ALA A 142 0.92 -5.71 -16.30
C ALA A 142 2.18 -6.54 -16.61
N ARG A 143 3.38 -5.98 -16.39
CA ARG A 143 4.66 -6.66 -16.65
C ARG A 143 4.87 -7.89 -15.79
N HIS A 144 4.39 -7.89 -14.56
CA HIS A 144 4.61 -8.94 -13.57
C HIS A 144 3.38 -9.82 -13.30
N GLY A 145 2.29 -9.59 -14.02
CA GLY A 145 1.07 -10.40 -13.90
C GLY A 145 0.37 -10.26 -12.54
N LEU A 146 0.44 -9.07 -11.92
CA LEU A 146 -0.27 -8.83 -10.68
C LEU A 146 -1.77 -8.71 -10.92
N GLY A 147 -2.56 -9.08 -9.92
CA GLY A 147 -3.98 -8.80 -9.90
C GLY A 147 -4.26 -7.32 -9.63
N LEU A 148 -5.49 -6.89 -9.90
CA LEU A 148 -5.98 -5.57 -9.53
C LEU A 148 -7.14 -5.71 -8.56
N TYR A 149 -7.33 -4.72 -7.69
CA TYR A 149 -8.48 -4.66 -6.80
C TYR A 149 -9.18 -3.30 -6.84
N ASN A 150 -10.47 -3.29 -6.57
CA ASN A 150 -11.27 -2.08 -6.41
C ASN A 150 -11.97 -2.13 -5.05
N ASP A 151 -11.65 -1.18 -4.18
CA ASP A 151 -12.26 -1.03 -2.86
C ASP A 151 -13.64 -0.32 -2.88
N MET A 152 -14.00 0.29 -4.03
CA MET A 152 -15.27 0.94 -4.27
C MET A 152 -16.23 0.08 -5.12
N THR A 153 -16.05 -1.23 -5.11
CA THR A 153 -16.94 -2.17 -5.83
C THR A 153 -18.38 -2.05 -5.32
N GLY A 154 -19.31 -1.79 -6.25
CA GLY A 154 -20.70 -1.53 -5.93
C GLY A 154 -21.11 -0.05 -6.02
N GLU A 155 -20.14 0.87 -5.95
CA GLU A 155 -20.34 2.27 -6.34
C GLU A 155 -20.13 2.39 -7.84
N GLU A 156 -21.21 2.76 -8.58
CA GLU A 156 -21.23 2.68 -10.04
C GLU A 156 -20.21 3.62 -10.70
N ALA A 157 -20.12 4.87 -10.25
CA ALA A 157 -19.24 5.88 -10.82
C ALA A 157 -17.77 5.50 -10.64
N ASP A 158 -17.37 5.14 -9.43
CA ASP A 158 -16.00 4.72 -9.11
C ASP A 158 -15.61 3.43 -9.83
N THR A 159 -16.55 2.49 -9.94
CA THR A 159 -16.31 1.23 -10.66
C THR A 159 -16.11 1.49 -12.16
N ARG A 160 -16.90 2.36 -12.78
CA ARG A 160 -16.72 2.74 -14.19
C ARG A 160 -15.39 3.45 -14.43
N GLU A 161 -15.00 4.36 -13.55
CA GLU A 161 -13.72 5.05 -13.63
C GLU A 161 -12.57 4.06 -13.54
N TRP A 162 -12.60 3.14 -12.57
CA TRP A 162 -11.58 2.11 -12.39
C TRP A 162 -11.47 1.17 -13.61
N LEU A 163 -12.58 0.76 -14.20
CA LEU A 163 -12.58 -0.02 -15.44
C LEU A 163 -11.98 0.78 -16.61
N GLY A 164 -12.21 2.10 -16.64
CA GLY A 164 -11.59 3.01 -17.60
C GLY A 164 -10.08 3.04 -17.48
N TRP A 165 -9.53 3.06 -16.28
CA TRP A 165 -8.08 2.99 -16.07
C TRP A 165 -7.48 1.68 -16.58
N ILE A 166 -8.16 0.54 -16.35
CA ILE A 166 -7.72 -0.77 -16.84
C ILE A 166 -7.73 -0.80 -18.36
N ALA A 167 -8.82 -0.33 -19.00
CA ALA A 167 -8.95 -0.29 -20.44
C ALA A 167 -7.90 0.63 -21.10
N GLY A 168 -7.52 1.72 -20.44
CA GLY A 168 -6.47 2.64 -20.89
C GLY A 168 -5.05 2.07 -20.79
N GLY A 169 -4.84 1.02 -20.02
CA GLY A 169 -3.57 0.30 -19.87
C GLY A 169 -2.41 1.15 -19.33
N GLY A 170 -1.95 0.88 -18.10
CA GLY A 170 -0.75 1.51 -17.55
C GLY A 170 -0.82 3.02 -17.35
N TRP A 171 -2.00 3.58 -17.24
CA TRP A 171 -2.23 5.03 -17.18
C TRP A 171 -1.50 5.75 -16.04
N TYR A 172 -1.20 5.07 -14.95
CA TYR A 172 -0.40 5.59 -13.84
C TYR A 172 1.10 5.26 -13.97
N GLY A 173 1.56 5.01 -15.18
CA GLY A 173 2.97 4.77 -15.47
C GLY A 173 3.77 6.04 -15.70
#